data_e3ec19f7a57e64ea85a5bc1dcf773654
#
_entry.id   e3ec19f7a57e64ea85a5bc1dcf773654
#
_cell.length_a   1.000
_cell.length_b   1.000
_cell.length_c   1.000
_cell.angle_alpha   90.00
_cell.angle_beta   90.00
_cell.angle_gamma   90.00
#
_symmetry.space_group_name_H-M   'P 1'
#
loop_
_entity.id
_entity.type
_entity.pdbx_description
1 polymer ?
#
loop_
_entity_poly.entity_id
_entity_poly.type
_entity_poly.pdbx_seq_one_letter_code
_entity_poly.pdbx_strand_id
1 'polypeptide(L)'
;PFYAAMARHGIPLLTHAGDEQAVAGVEAQSNGNPLLLRRALEHGVKVIIAHCASEGVGIDLDKGVTGPMVSNFDLFARLMDDRRYEKNLFGEISAMTQLNRVGPALQTVLTRDDWHPRLVNGSDYPLPGVMPLFSVNQMAVRGYLDEAHVDYISALRQYNPLLFDFVLKRHLHWQGKKFSNVVFASRRLFEKA
;
A
#
# COMPACT_ATOMS: atom_id res chain seq x y z
N PRO A 1 18.44 2.57 -19.51
CA PRO A 1 19.57 1.85 -18.88
C PRO A 1 19.30 1.46 -17.42
N PHE A 2 18.73 2.38 -16.60
CA PHE A 2 18.55 2.17 -15.15
C PHE A 2 17.63 0.97 -14.84
N TYR A 3 16.38 0.96 -15.30
CA TYR A 3 15.45 -0.14 -15.05
C TYR A 3 15.91 -1.47 -15.65
N ALA A 4 16.54 -1.44 -16.81
CA ALA A 4 17.12 -2.65 -17.40
C ALA A 4 18.26 -3.23 -16.53
N ALA A 5 19.03 -2.39 -15.85
CA ALA A 5 20.03 -2.84 -14.89
C ALA A 5 19.38 -3.45 -13.65
N MET A 6 18.36 -2.80 -13.08
CA MET A 6 17.61 -3.35 -11.95
C MET A 6 17.02 -4.73 -12.26
N ALA A 7 16.34 -4.87 -13.41
CA ALA A 7 15.77 -6.14 -13.83
C ALA A 7 16.83 -7.24 -13.99
N ARG A 8 17.95 -6.93 -14.66
CA ARG A 8 19.06 -7.88 -14.85
C ARG A 8 19.66 -8.38 -13.54
N HIS A 9 19.73 -7.51 -12.53
CA HIS A 9 20.29 -7.86 -11.22
C HIS A 9 19.22 -8.34 -10.21
N GLY A 10 17.95 -8.43 -10.61
CA GLY A 10 16.86 -8.84 -9.75
C GLY A 10 16.59 -7.86 -8.58
N ILE A 11 16.96 -6.58 -8.75
CA ILE A 11 16.78 -5.55 -7.72
C ILE A 11 15.34 -5.03 -7.79
N PRO A 12 14.52 -5.19 -6.74
CA PRO A 12 13.18 -4.64 -6.72
C PRO A 12 13.19 -3.12 -6.54
N LEU A 13 12.18 -2.45 -7.08
CA LEU A 13 11.89 -1.05 -6.85
C LEU A 13 10.79 -0.92 -5.80
N LEU A 14 11.12 -0.48 -4.59
CA LEU A 14 10.14 0.00 -3.63
C LEU A 14 10.02 1.51 -3.83
N THR A 15 8.81 2.00 -4.10
CA THR A 15 8.58 3.40 -4.40
C THR A 15 7.27 3.89 -3.79
N HIS A 16 7.29 5.13 -3.31
CA HIS A 16 6.06 5.84 -3.00
C HIS A 16 5.32 6.16 -4.31
N ALA A 17 3.99 6.09 -4.25
CA ALA A 17 3.09 6.65 -5.25
C ALA A 17 1.83 7.19 -4.56
N GLY A 18 1.16 8.13 -5.20
CA GLY A 18 0.14 8.96 -4.57
C GLY A 18 0.74 10.25 -4.01
N ASP A 19 -0.06 11.00 -3.26
CA ASP A 19 0.40 12.24 -2.65
C ASP A 19 1.35 11.95 -1.48
N GLU A 20 2.49 12.65 -1.49
CA GLU A 20 3.50 12.58 -0.43
C GLU A 20 3.35 13.80 0.48
N GLN A 21 3.08 13.55 1.77
CA GLN A 21 2.88 14.62 2.76
C GLN A 21 4.11 14.90 3.62
N ALA A 22 5.07 13.97 3.64
CA ALA A 22 6.29 14.12 4.42
C ALA A 22 7.33 14.99 3.71
N VAL A 23 7.21 15.21 2.39
CA VAL A 23 8.13 16.02 1.59
C VAL A 23 7.43 17.28 1.10
N ALA A 24 7.95 18.44 1.48
CA ALA A 24 7.42 19.72 1.02
C ALA A 24 7.79 19.96 -0.46
N GLY A 25 6.81 20.35 -1.28
CA GLY A 25 7.01 20.77 -2.66
C GLY A 25 5.97 20.25 -3.62
N VAL A 26 5.27 21.15 -4.30
CA VAL A 26 4.21 20.82 -5.25
C VAL A 26 4.74 20.07 -6.49
N GLU A 27 5.98 20.35 -6.90
CA GLU A 27 6.61 19.71 -8.06
C GLU A 27 6.86 18.20 -7.85
N ALA A 28 7.05 17.76 -6.60
CA ALA A 28 7.25 16.35 -6.28
C ALA A 28 6.00 15.50 -6.50
N GLN A 29 4.78 16.05 -6.34
CA GLN A 29 3.51 15.32 -6.43
C GLN A 29 3.25 14.77 -7.84
N SER A 30 3.68 15.46 -8.89
CA SER A 30 3.51 14.99 -10.27
C SER A 30 4.22 13.64 -10.53
N ASN A 31 5.28 13.34 -9.80
CA ASN A 31 6.01 12.09 -9.90
C ASN A 31 5.33 10.92 -9.16
N GLY A 32 4.34 11.21 -8.32
CA GLY A 32 3.56 10.23 -7.56
C GLY A 32 2.51 9.46 -8.37
N ASN A 33 2.32 9.77 -9.65
CA ASN A 33 1.33 9.09 -10.47
C ASN A 33 1.69 7.62 -10.70
N PRO A 34 0.85 6.65 -10.25
CA PRO A 34 1.15 5.22 -10.39
C PRO A 34 1.40 4.77 -11.82
N LEU A 35 0.75 5.40 -12.83
CA LEU A 35 0.89 5.01 -14.23
C LEU A 35 2.30 5.26 -14.80
N LEU A 36 3.09 6.13 -14.19
CA LEU A 36 4.49 6.35 -14.57
C LEU A 36 5.36 5.11 -14.31
N LEU A 37 4.94 4.26 -13.38
CA LEU A 37 5.66 3.03 -13.02
C LEU A 37 5.58 1.93 -14.11
N ARG A 38 4.69 2.09 -15.09
CA ARG A 38 4.65 1.21 -16.26
C ARG A 38 6.01 1.08 -16.92
N ARG A 39 6.77 2.16 -16.97
CA ARG A 39 8.12 2.14 -17.54
C ARG A 39 9.06 1.15 -16.82
N ALA A 40 8.98 1.06 -15.50
CA ALA A 40 9.76 0.08 -14.73
C ALA A 40 9.23 -1.35 -14.95
N LEU A 41 7.89 -1.50 -14.90
CA LEU A 41 7.21 -2.78 -15.08
C LEU A 41 7.49 -3.41 -16.45
N GLU A 42 7.47 -2.60 -17.53
CA GLU A 42 7.74 -3.04 -18.90
C GLU A 42 9.20 -3.46 -19.12
N HIS A 43 10.12 -2.99 -18.27
CA HIS A 43 11.50 -3.48 -18.24
C HIS A 43 11.66 -4.76 -17.39
N GLY A 44 10.56 -5.31 -16.85
CA GLY A 44 10.59 -6.51 -16.01
C GLY A 44 11.07 -6.28 -14.58
N VAL A 45 11.13 -5.01 -14.12
CA VAL A 45 11.47 -4.70 -12.74
C VAL A 45 10.32 -5.14 -11.83
N LYS A 46 10.64 -5.80 -10.72
CA LYS A 46 9.68 -6.04 -9.63
C LYS A 46 9.42 -4.71 -8.92
N VAL A 47 8.21 -4.18 -9.04
CA VAL A 47 7.79 -2.90 -8.46
C VAL A 47 6.89 -3.14 -7.27
N ILE A 48 7.20 -2.52 -6.14
CA ILE A 48 6.40 -2.53 -4.91
C ILE A 48 5.94 -1.10 -4.66
N ILE A 49 4.63 -0.85 -4.75
CA ILE A 49 4.06 0.48 -4.53
C ILE A 49 3.67 0.61 -3.06
N ALA A 50 4.36 1.50 -2.36
CA ALA A 50 4.08 1.81 -0.97
C ALA A 50 2.64 2.33 -0.79
N HIS A 51 1.99 1.91 0.31
CA HIS A 51 0.64 2.33 0.71
C HIS A 51 -0.43 2.10 -0.37
N CYS A 52 -0.15 1.24 -1.37
CA CYS A 52 -1.03 0.99 -2.53
C CYS A 52 -1.47 2.30 -3.22
N ALA A 53 -0.64 3.36 -3.21
CA ALA A 53 -0.98 4.69 -3.70
C ALA A 53 -2.33 5.23 -3.14
N SER A 54 -2.65 4.93 -1.88
CA SER A 54 -3.99 5.11 -1.28
C SER A 54 -4.39 6.56 -1.02
N GLU A 55 -3.59 7.56 -1.39
CA GLU A 55 -3.86 8.97 -1.13
C GLU A 55 -3.65 9.85 -2.35
N GLY A 56 -4.46 10.92 -2.43
CA GLY A 56 -4.37 11.92 -3.46
C GLY A 56 -4.98 11.53 -4.80
N VAL A 57 -4.77 12.39 -5.77
CA VAL A 57 -5.30 12.27 -7.15
C VAL A 57 -4.18 12.50 -8.16
N GLY A 58 -4.31 11.84 -9.31
CA GLY A 58 -3.35 11.97 -10.41
C GLY A 58 -4.08 12.08 -11.76
N ILE A 59 -3.36 12.58 -12.76
CA ILE A 59 -3.88 12.62 -14.13
C ILE A 59 -4.03 11.20 -14.66
N ASP A 60 -5.18 10.87 -15.21
CA ASP A 60 -5.38 9.64 -15.98
C ASP A 60 -4.59 9.71 -17.30
N LEU A 61 -3.34 9.26 -17.26
CA LEU A 61 -2.46 9.29 -18.43
C LEU A 61 -2.93 8.38 -19.57
N ASP A 62 -3.86 7.44 -19.33
CA ASP A 62 -4.49 6.67 -20.41
C ASP A 62 -5.45 7.52 -21.24
N LYS A 63 -5.83 8.68 -20.72
CA LYS A 63 -6.62 9.71 -21.43
C LYS A 63 -5.74 10.87 -21.94
N GLY A 64 -4.43 10.72 -21.86
CA GLY A 64 -3.45 11.72 -22.28
C GLY A 64 -2.95 12.61 -21.14
N VAL A 65 -1.99 13.48 -21.45
CA VAL A 65 -1.33 14.37 -20.47
C VAL A 65 -2.26 15.43 -19.86
N THR A 66 -3.42 15.65 -20.49
CA THR A 66 -4.50 16.53 -20.02
C THR A 66 -5.73 15.74 -19.59
N GLY A 67 -5.56 14.46 -19.31
CA GLY A 67 -6.63 13.56 -18.85
C GLY A 67 -7.27 14.04 -17.54
N PRO A 68 -8.43 13.48 -17.16
CA PRO A 68 -9.10 13.85 -15.92
C PRO A 68 -8.26 13.45 -14.70
N MET A 69 -8.43 14.19 -13.60
CA MET A 69 -7.89 13.81 -12.29
C MET A 69 -8.74 12.69 -11.72
N VAL A 70 -8.09 11.62 -11.31
CA VAL A 70 -8.71 10.45 -10.67
C VAL A 70 -7.91 10.04 -9.43
N SER A 71 -8.49 9.24 -8.54
CA SER A 71 -7.79 8.73 -7.37
C SER A 71 -6.52 7.97 -7.78
N ASN A 72 -5.41 8.24 -7.10
CA ASN A 72 -4.17 7.49 -7.30
C ASN A 72 -4.38 6.00 -6.98
N PHE A 73 -5.23 5.68 -6.01
CA PHE A 73 -5.60 4.28 -5.73
C PHE A 73 -6.31 3.62 -6.92
N ASP A 74 -7.18 4.34 -7.63
CA ASP A 74 -7.86 3.79 -8.82
C ASP A 74 -6.86 3.54 -9.96
N LEU A 75 -5.85 4.40 -10.10
CA LEU A 75 -4.76 4.18 -11.06
C LEU A 75 -3.91 2.97 -10.67
N PHE A 76 -3.62 2.81 -9.38
CA PHE A 76 -2.96 1.61 -8.84
C PHE A 76 -3.80 0.35 -9.07
N ALA A 77 -5.11 0.41 -8.77
CA ALA A 77 -6.04 -0.71 -8.97
C ALA A 77 -6.06 -1.16 -10.44
N ARG A 78 -6.07 -0.21 -11.38
CA ARG A 78 -5.99 -0.49 -12.82
C ARG A 78 -4.70 -1.24 -13.18
N LEU A 79 -3.57 -0.87 -12.59
CA LEU A 79 -2.30 -1.59 -12.79
C LEU A 79 -2.35 -3.00 -12.17
N MET A 80 -2.97 -3.15 -10.99
CA MET A 80 -3.14 -4.46 -10.34
C MET A 80 -4.04 -5.40 -11.15
N ASP A 81 -5.03 -4.87 -11.87
CA ASP A 81 -5.93 -5.64 -12.71
C ASP A 81 -5.36 -5.93 -14.12
N ASP A 82 -4.24 -5.29 -14.46
CA ASP A 82 -3.57 -5.52 -15.75
C ASP A 82 -2.70 -6.80 -15.68
N ARG A 83 -3.14 -7.84 -16.41
CA ARG A 83 -2.45 -9.14 -16.44
C ARG A 83 -0.99 -9.06 -16.87
N ARG A 84 -0.61 -8.04 -17.63
CA ARG A 84 0.78 -7.83 -18.06
C ARG A 84 1.73 -7.68 -16.88
N TYR A 85 1.24 -7.12 -15.77
CA TYR A 85 2.03 -6.79 -14.59
C TYR A 85 1.83 -7.76 -13.42
N GLU A 86 1.06 -8.82 -13.61
CA GLU A 86 0.70 -9.77 -12.55
C GLU A 86 1.93 -10.38 -11.83
N LYS A 87 3.03 -10.57 -12.57
CA LYS A 87 4.23 -11.21 -12.04
C LYS A 87 5.20 -10.26 -11.33
N ASN A 88 5.10 -8.95 -11.59
CA ASN A 88 6.11 -8.00 -11.15
C ASN A 88 5.57 -6.72 -10.48
N LEU A 89 4.23 -6.57 -10.37
CA LEU A 89 3.63 -5.49 -9.61
C LEU A 89 3.10 -5.99 -8.26
N PHE A 90 3.45 -5.26 -7.19
CA PHE A 90 3.04 -5.52 -5.82
C PHE A 90 2.56 -4.24 -5.15
N GLY A 91 1.58 -4.36 -4.26
CA GLY A 91 1.14 -3.29 -3.37
C GLY A 91 1.64 -3.54 -1.95
N GLU A 92 2.12 -2.51 -1.29
CA GLU A 92 2.56 -2.59 0.09
C GLU A 92 1.52 -1.89 0.99
N ILE A 93 1.14 -2.52 2.11
CA ILE A 93 -0.02 -2.13 2.93
C ILE A 93 0.32 -1.32 4.18
N SER A 94 1.53 -0.76 4.29
CA SER A 94 1.83 0.17 5.39
C SER A 94 0.98 1.45 5.29
N ALA A 95 0.88 2.17 6.36
CA ALA A 95 0.13 3.42 6.47
C ALA A 95 -1.37 3.36 6.10
N MET A 96 -1.89 2.30 5.50
CA MET A 96 -3.31 2.21 5.10
C MET A 96 -4.27 2.22 6.30
N THR A 97 -3.75 2.03 7.51
CA THR A 97 -4.48 2.15 8.79
C THR A 97 -4.39 3.55 9.42
N GLN A 98 -3.71 4.50 8.77
CA GLN A 98 -3.74 5.90 9.19
C GLN A 98 -5.13 6.50 8.99
N LEU A 99 -5.55 7.38 9.89
CA LEU A 99 -6.91 7.94 9.91
C LEU A 99 -7.32 8.65 8.61
N ASN A 100 -6.39 9.28 7.92
CA ASN A 100 -6.60 9.94 6.63
C ASN A 100 -6.68 8.93 5.45
N ARG A 101 -6.14 7.71 5.60
CA ARG A 101 -6.11 6.68 4.56
C ARG A 101 -7.18 5.60 4.74
N VAL A 102 -7.81 5.52 5.94
CA VAL A 102 -8.88 4.54 6.22
C VAL A 102 -10.14 4.87 5.43
N GLY A 103 -10.48 4.01 4.48
CA GLY A 103 -11.64 4.19 3.62
C GLY A 103 -11.67 3.19 2.45
N PRO A 104 -12.15 3.61 1.26
CA PRO A 104 -12.37 2.72 0.12
C PRO A 104 -11.13 1.93 -0.31
N ALA A 105 -9.93 2.52 -0.24
CA ALA A 105 -8.69 1.82 -0.59
C ALA A 105 -8.44 0.64 0.35
N LEU A 106 -8.55 0.84 1.67
CA LEU A 106 -8.40 -0.24 2.66
C LEU A 106 -9.47 -1.33 2.48
N GLN A 107 -10.72 -0.92 2.25
CA GLN A 107 -11.83 -1.86 1.99
C GLN A 107 -11.53 -2.74 0.76
N THR A 108 -11.05 -2.13 -0.31
CA THR A 108 -10.72 -2.84 -1.54
C THR A 108 -9.61 -3.86 -1.33
N VAL A 109 -8.49 -3.48 -0.71
CA VAL A 109 -7.37 -4.42 -0.49
C VAL A 109 -7.72 -5.54 0.50
N LEU A 110 -8.68 -5.33 1.42
CA LEU A 110 -9.19 -6.38 2.31
C LEU A 110 -10.10 -7.37 1.56
N THR A 111 -10.87 -6.91 0.58
CA THR A 111 -11.88 -7.74 -0.11
C THR A 111 -11.38 -8.37 -1.40
N ARG A 112 -10.32 -7.84 -2.02
CA ARG A 112 -9.70 -8.38 -3.24
C ARG A 112 -8.76 -9.53 -2.90
N ASP A 113 -9.34 -10.70 -2.59
CA ASP A 113 -8.59 -11.93 -2.26
C ASP A 113 -7.60 -12.31 -3.38
N ASP A 114 -7.94 -12.03 -4.63
CA ASP A 114 -7.10 -12.23 -5.81
C ASP A 114 -5.83 -11.36 -5.83
N TRP A 115 -5.83 -10.22 -5.11
CA TRP A 115 -4.66 -9.38 -4.96
C TRP A 115 -3.72 -9.82 -3.83
N HIS A 116 -4.23 -10.55 -2.83
CA HIS A 116 -3.44 -10.91 -1.64
C HIS A 116 -2.08 -11.58 -1.95
N PRO A 117 -1.91 -12.44 -2.97
CA PRO A 117 -0.59 -12.94 -3.34
C PRO A 117 0.39 -11.85 -3.81
N ARG A 118 -0.11 -10.69 -4.20
CA ARG A 118 0.68 -9.53 -4.65
C ARG A 118 0.64 -8.37 -3.67
N LEU A 119 0.04 -8.56 -2.49
CA LEU A 119 0.14 -7.59 -1.40
C LEU A 119 1.25 -8.00 -0.43
N VAL A 120 1.89 -7.00 0.17
CA VAL A 120 2.97 -7.23 1.15
C VAL A 120 2.80 -6.31 2.35
N ASN A 121 3.12 -6.86 3.52
CA ASN A 121 3.14 -6.09 4.74
C ASN A 121 4.46 -5.33 4.88
N GLY A 122 4.38 -4.04 5.07
CA GLY A 122 5.41 -3.15 5.59
C GLY A 122 4.83 -2.32 6.72
N SER A 123 5.62 -1.57 7.42
CA SER A 123 5.20 -0.82 8.61
C SER A 123 5.20 0.69 8.44
N ASP A 124 5.99 1.21 7.51
CA ASP A 124 6.27 2.65 7.42
C ASP A 124 6.80 3.23 8.74
N TYR A 125 7.69 2.44 9.38
CA TYR A 125 8.31 2.88 10.64
C TYR A 125 9.09 4.20 10.41
N PRO A 126 8.99 5.20 11.33
CA PRO A 126 8.43 5.11 12.70
C PRO A 126 6.95 5.50 12.85
N LEU A 127 6.21 5.74 11.79
CA LEU A 127 4.86 6.31 11.83
C LEU A 127 3.87 5.53 12.72
N PRO A 128 3.89 4.19 12.84
CA PRO A 128 3.00 3.48 13.76
C PRO A 128 3.13 3.91 15.23
N GLY A 129 4.30 4.47 15.61
CA GLY A 129 4.52 5.05 16.93
C GLY A 129 4.01 6.48 17.10
N VAL A 130 3.69 7.18 16.00
CA VAL A 130 3.34 8.61 16.04
C VAL A 130 1.86 8.81 16.34
N MET A 131 1.55 9.54 17.42
CA MET A 131 0.20 9.99 17.73
C MET A 131 -0.06 11.33 17.05
N PRO A 132 -1.26 11.60 16.53
CA PRO A 132 -2.50 10.80 16.52
C PRO A 132 -2.79 10.09 15.18
N LEU A 133 -1.77 9.73 14.40
CA LEU A 133 -1.96 9.20 13.04
C LEU A 133 -2.83 7.94 12.98
N PHE A 134 -2.82 7.13 14.04
CA PHE A 134 -3.58 5.88 14.12
C PHE A 134 -4.53 5.88 15.32
N SER A 135 -5.71 5.29 15.16
CA SER A 135 -6.66 5.11 16.24
C SER A 135 -7.34 3.75 16.16
N VAL A 136 -7.01 2.87 17.10
CA VAL A 136 -7.62 1.53 17.21
C VAL A 136 -9.12 1.64 17.46
N ASN A 137 -9.54 2.60 18.32
CA ASN A 137 -10.96 2.86 18.58
C ASN A 137 -11.71 3.26 17.30
N GLN A 138 -11.11 4.12 16.46
CA GLN A 138 -11.74 4.52 15.20
C GLN A 138 -11.84 3.34 14.21
N MET A 139 -10.90 2.40 14.24
CA MET A 139 -11.00 1.18 13.44
C MET A 139 -12.21 0.33 13.87
N ALA A 140 -12.43 0.17 15.18
CA ALA A 140 -13.60 -0.54 15.68
C ALA A 140 -14.91 0.19 15.36
N VAL A 141 -15.01 1.49 15.65
CA VAL A 141 -16.20 2.32 15.36
C VAL A 141 -16.58 2.27 13.87
N ARG A 142 -15.56 2.24 12.96
CA ARG A 142 -15.78 2.15 11.51
C ARG A 142 -16.03 0.73 11.01
N GLY A 143 -16.02 -0.29 11.89
CA GLY A 143 -16.30 -1.68 11.54
C GLY A 143 -15.13 -2.45 10.92
N TYR A 144 -13.90 -1.96 11.06
CA TYR A 144 -12.70 -2.66 10.58
C TYR A 144 -12.08 -3.60 11.62
N LEU A 145 -12.49 -3.51 12.89
CA LEU A 145 -11.91 -4.25 14.00
C LEU A 145 -13.00 -4.60 15.01
N ASP A 146 -12.94 -5.80 15.57
CA ASP A 146 -13.81 -6.19 16.67
C ASP A 146 -13.44 -5.43 17.95
N GLU A 147 -14.42 -4.92 18.70
CA GLU A 147 -14.22 -4.15 19.93
C GLU A 147 -13.38 -4.91 20.97
N ALA A 148 -13.54 -6.23 21.04
CA ALA A 148 -12.77 -7.09 21.96
C ALA A 148 -11.25 -7.01 21.77
N HIS A 149 -10.78 -6.48 20.64
CA HIS A 149 -9.35 -6.37 20.32
C HIS A 149 -8.77 -4.99 20.62
N VAL A 150 -9.61 -3.99 20.92
CA VAL A 150 -9.19 -2.58 21.03
C VAL A 150 -8.17 -2.37 22.13
N ASP A 151 -8.43 -2.86 23.35
CA ASP A 151 -7.61 -2.56 24.52
C ASP A 151 -6.20 -3.12 24.40
N TYR A 152 -6.08 -4.42 24.06
CA TYR A 152 -4.76 -5.03 23.98
C TYR A 152 -3.95 -4.54 22.78
N ILE A 153 -4.57 -4.28 21.62
CA ILE A 153 -3.88 -3.72 20.47
C ILE A 153 -3.39 -2.31 20.78
N SER A 154 -4.23 -1.50 21.45
CA SER A 154 -3.82 -0.15 21.88
C SER A 154 -2.65 -0.19 22.85
N ALA A 155 -2.64 -1.15 23.78
CA ALA A 155 -1.56 -1.33 24.74
C ALA A 155 -0.23 -1.71 24.05
N LEU A 156 -0.26 -2.56 23.01
CA LEU A 156 0.95 -2.96 22.27
C LEU A 156 1.73 -1.77 21.74
N ARG A 157 1.07 -0.71 21.31
CA ARG A 157 1.70 0.48 20.73
C ARG A 157 2.72 1.14 21.66
N GLN A 158 2.46 1.14 22.97
CA GLN A 158 3.32 1.74 23.97
C GLN A 158 4.66 0.99 24.11
N TYR A 159 4.67 -0.29 23.82
CA TYR A 159 5.83 -1.15 24.00
C TYR A 159 6.57 -1.43 22.69
N ASN A 160 5.83 -1.61 21.61
CA ASN A 160 6.42 -1.97 20.31
C ASN A 160 5.52 -1.53 19.15
N PRO A 161 5.80 -0.37 18.53
CA PRO A 161 5.02 0.13 17.39
C PRO A 161 5.00 -0.80 16.17
N LEU A 162 6.06 -1.57 15.93
CA LEU A 162 6.08 -2.54 14.82
C LEU A 162 5.15 -3.73 15.09
N LEU A 163 5.15 -4.23 16.33
CA LEU A 163 4.24 -5.30 16.73
C LEU A 163 2.78 -4.80 16.72
N PHE A 164 2.56 -3.57 17.18
CA PHE A 164 1.26 -2.92 17.11
C PHE A 164 0.72 -2.90 15.67
N ASP A 165 1.48 -2.37 14.72
CA ASP A 165 1.09 -2.28 13.31
C ASP A 165 0.77 -3.66 12.73
N PHE A 166 1.65 -4.63 12.97
CA PHE A 166 1.48 -6.00 12.51
C PHE A 166 0.22 -6.65 13.08
N VAL A 167 0.00 -6.57 14.40
CA VAL A 167 -1.16 -7.18 15.07
C VAL A 167 -2.44 -6.49 14.64
N LEU A 168 -2.46 -5.14 14.55
CA LEU A 168 -3.62 -4.40 14.05
C LEU A 168 -4.04 -4.93 12.67
N LYS A 169 -3.12 -4.98 11.71
CA LYS A 169 -3.40 -5.45 10.34
C LYS A 169 -3.87 -6.90 10.30
N ARG A 170 -3.36 -7.76 11.17
CA ARG A 170 -3.79 -9.16 11.29
C ARG A 170 -5.23 -9.31 11.76
N HIS A 171 -5.77 -8.34 12.49
CA HIS A 171 -7.13 -8.35 13.01
C HIS A 171 -8.12 -7.55 12.16
N LEU A 172 -7.64 -6.74 11.19
CA LEU A 172 -8.53 -5.99 10.29
C LEU A 172 -9.43 -6.92 9.51
N HIS A 173 -10.68 -6.48 9.36
CA HIS A 173 -11.66 -7.11 8.48
C HIS A 173 -12.57 -6.07 7.81
N TRP A 174 -13.18 -6.45 6.71
CA TRP A 174 -14.24 -5.71 6.07
C TRP A 174 -15.19 -6.68 5.38
N GLN A 175 -16.50 -6.60 5.69
CA GLN A 175 -17.50 -7.52 5.14
C GLN A 175 -17.13 -9.01 5.31
N GLY A 176 -16.55 -9.38 6.44
CA GLY A 176 -16.11 -10.74 6.74
C GLY A 176 -14.79 -11.16 6.09
N LYS A 177 -14.20 -10.32 5.25
CA LYS A 177 -12.90 -10.58 4.61
C LYS A 177 -11.75 -10.02 5.47
N LYS A 178 -10.61 -10.73 5.47
CA LYS A 178 -9.38 -10.36 6.19
C LYS A 178 -8.18 -10.53 5.26
N PHE A 179 -7.08 -9.88 5.54
CA PHE A 179 -5.83 -10.19 4.87
C PHE A 179 -5.46 -11.66 5.05
N SER A 180 -5.16 -12.35 3.98
CA SER A 180 -4.64 -13.73 4.03
C SER A 180 -3.19 -13.76 4.55
N ASN A 181 -2.76 -14.91 5.07
CA ASN A 181 -1.42 -15.07 5.63
C ASN A 181 -0.29 -14.72 4.65
N VAL A 182 -0.54 -14.90 3.35
CA VAL A 182 0.47 -14.63 2.31
C VAL A 182 0.90 -13.16 2.26
N VAL A 183 0.00 -12.22 2.63
CA VAL A 183 0.32 -10.77 2.69
C VAL A 183 1.44 -10.49 3.69
N PHE A 184 1.51 -11.26 4.77
CA PHE A 184 2.50 -11.11 5.84
C PHE A 184 3.81 -11.89 5.59
N ALA A 185 3.87 -12.69 4.53
CA ALA A 185 5.07 -13.44 4.13
C ALA A 185 5.95 -12.59 3.18
N SER A 186 6.29 -11.35 3.57
CA SER A 186 6.98 -10.37 2.71
C SER A 186 8.36 -10.84 2.24
N ARG A 187 9.06 -11.68 3.01
CA ARG A 187 10.39 -12.20 2.70
C ARG A 187 10.47 -12.84 1.31
N ARG A 188 9.43 -13.54 0.88
CA ARG A 188 9.34 -14.20 -0.43
C ARG A 188 9.63 -13.28 -1.63
N LEU A 189 9.44 -11.96 -1.48
CA LEU A 189 9.69 -11.00 -2.56
C LEU A 189 11.17 -10.72 -2.77
N PHE A 190 12.00 -10.96 -1.77
CA PHE A 190 13.42 -10.64 -1.73
C PHE A 190 14.30 -11.89 -1.86
N GLU A 191 13.70 -13.07 -1.79
CA GLU A 191 14.44 -14.32 -2.06
C GLU A 191 14.69 -14.44 -3.57
N LYS A 192 15.92 -14.81 -3.91
CA LYS A 192 16.26 -15.15 -5.30
C LYS A 192 15.52 -16.43 -5.66
N ALA A 193 14.82 -16.41 -6.80
CA ALA A 193 14.27 -17.61 -7.38
C ALA A 193 15.37 -18.58 -7.79
#